data_476bf31115a3db0d44e0258a4767f905
#
_entry.id   476bf31115a3db0d44e0258a4767f905
#
_cell.length_a   1.000
_cell.length_b   1.000
_cell.length_c   1.000
_cell.angle_alpha   90.00
_cell.angle_beta   90.00
_cell.angle_gamma   90.00
#
_symmetry.space_group_name_H-M   'P 1'
#
loop_
_entity.id
_entity.type
_entity.pdbx_description
1 polymer ?
#
loop_
_entity_poly.entity_id
_entity_poly.type
_entity_poly.pdbx_seq_one_letter_code
_entity_poly.pdbx_strand_id
1 'polypeptide(L)'
;MRKINTNTLAEDTWTSPKGKFVGAGKQVSEALGRKPQSTDLMERHPFDIEICRIPAGKTPYPYHSHSAQWEFYHVISGTGVVRHKDGTTAIEPGDAFIFGPSEPHQITANPTQDLVLYVVADNPFGESFHYPDSQKWGVRSPERRLLRSDALDYYDGEE
;
A
#
# COMPACT_ATOMS: atom_id res chain seq x y z
N MET A 1 -26.23 -0.39 -11.19
CA MET A 1 -24.91 0.30 -11.28
C MET A 1 -24.60 0.93 -9.91
N ARG A 2 -23.43 0.68 -9.35
CA ARG A 2 -22.93 1.43 -8.18
C ARG A 2 -22.17 2.65 -8.66
N LYS A 3 -22.38 3.80 -8.03
CA LYS A 3 -21.73 5.07 -8.41
C LYS A 3 -21.48 5.91 -7.15
N ILE A 4 -20.33 6.50 -7.08
CA ILE A 4 -19.94 7.50 -6.07
C ILE A 4 -19.32 8.71 -6.75
N ASN A 5 -19.16 9.79 -6.01
CA ASN A 5 -18.33 10.93 -6.41
C ASN A 5 -17.16 11.03 -5.41
N THR A 6 -15.94 10.81 -5.87
CA THR A 6 -14.76 10.81 -5.00
C THR A 6 -14.49 12.16 -4.34
N ASN A 7 -15.01 13.27 -4.88
CA ASN A 7 -14.89 14.57 -4.24
C ASN A 7 -15.71 14.68 -2.95
N THR A 8 -16.75 13.85 -2.80
CA THR A 8 -17.60 13.82 -1.59
C THR A 8 -17.19 12.76 -0.58
N LEU A 9 -16.20 11.92 -0.90
CA LEU A 9 -15.67 10.96 0.07
C LEU A 9 -14.79 11.67 1.11
N ALA A 10 -15.00 11.29 2.37
CA ALA A 10 -14.09 11.67 3.44
C ALA A 10 -12.71 11.02 3.23
N GLU A 11 -11.69 11.68 3.73
CA GLU A 11 -10.35 11.08 3.83
C GLU A 11 -10.18 10.40 5.20
N ASP A 12 -9.73 9.17 5.18
CA ASP A 12 -9.17 8.50 6.34
C ASP A 12 -7.71 8.91 6.49
N THR A 13 -7.33 9.42 7.64
CA THR A 13 -5.96 9.87 7.90
C THR A 13 -5.24 8.92 8.84
N TRP A 14 -3.95 8.73 8.63
CA TRP A 14 -3.12 7.96 9.54
C TRP A 14 -1.79 8.63 9.84
N THR A 15 -1.31 8.38 11.04
CA THR A 15 0.00 8.82 11.51
C THR A 15 0.61 7.72 12.36
N SER A 16 1.85 7.35 12.08
CA SER A 16 2.58 6.40 12.92
C SER A 16 2.84 6.99 14.31
N PRO A 17 3.00 6.19 15.37
CA PRO A 17 3.13 6.68 16.75
C PRO A 17 4.21 7.74 16.99
N LYS A 18 5.26 7.74 16.17
CA LYS A 18 6.35 8.74 16.23
C LYS A 18 6.26 9.80 15.11
N GLY A 19 5.15 9.85 14.36
CA GLY A 19 4.93 10.84 13.29
C GLY A 19 5.80 10.68 12.05
N LYS A 20 6.54 9.57 11.90
CA LYS A 20 7.42 9.34 10.76
C LYS A 20 6.62 9.08 9.48
N PHE A 21 5.56 8.28 9.57
CA PHE A 21 4.72 7.91 8.44
C PHE A 21 3.37 8.60 8.58
N VAL A 22 3.00 9.37 7.57
CA VAL A 22 1.77 10.17 7.56
C VAL A 22 1.15 10.10 6.16
N GLY A 23 -0.15 9.85 6.11
CA GLY A 23 -0.90 9.81 4.86
C GLY A 23 -2.38 10.03 5.09
N ALA A 24 -3.10 10.15 3.98
CA ALA A 24 -4.55 10.19 3.94
C ALA A 24 -5.04 9.44 2.70
N GLY A 25 -6.21 8.81 2.79
CA GLY A 25 -6.76 8.04 1.69
C GLY A 25 -8.27 8.12 1.60
N LYS A 26 -8.79 8.11 0.37
CA LYS A 26 -10.21 7.93 0.09
C LYS A 26 -10.42 6.52 -0.41
N GLN A 27 -11.14 5.71 0.37
CA GLN A 27 -11.37 4.28 0.10
C GLN A 27 -12.48 4.10 -0.93
N VAL A 28 -12.12 4.19 -2.21
CA VAL A 28 -13.06 4.17 -3.34
C VAL A 28 -13.73 2.82 -3.48
N SER A 29 -13.00 1.74 -3.34
CA SER A 29 -13.53 0.37 -3.44
C SER A 29 -14.53 0.06 -2.35
N GLU A 30 -14.26 0.45 -1.10
CA GLU A 30 -15.14 0.26 0.04
C GLU A 30 -16.44 1.07 -0.13
N ALA A 31 -16.32 2.32 -0.58
CA ALA A 31 -17.47 3.16 -0.89
C ALA A 31 -18.35 2.58 -2.02
N LEU A 32 -17.77 1.76 -2.89
CA LEU A 32 -18.47 0.98 -3.92
C LEU A 32 -18.93 -0.40 -3.42
N GLY A 33 -18.73 -0.71 -2.13
CA GLY A 33 -19.26 -1.89 -1.46
C GLY A 33 -18.27 -3.06 -1.34
N ARG A 34 -16.96 -2.81 -1.52
CA ARG A 34 -15.94 -3.82 -1.21
C ARG A 34 -15.91 -4.09 0.29
N LYS A 35 -15.79 -5.36 0.64
CA LYS A 35 -15.55 -5.81 2.02
C LYS A 35 -14.18 -6.52 2.08
N PRO A 36 -13.10 -5.83 2.46
CA PRO A 36 -11.72 -6.34 2.36
C PRO A 36 -11.48 -7.66 3.10
N GLN A 37 -12.22 -7.89 4.20
CA GLN A 37 -12.06 -9.07 5.04
C GLN A 37 -13.03 -10.21 4.69
N SER A 38 -13.91 -10.02 3.71
CA SER A 38 -14.85 -11.06 3.31
C SER A 38 -14.14 -12.23 2.63
N THR A 39 -14.56 -13.44 2.94
CA THR A 39 -14.18 -14.65 2.21
C THR A 39 -15.05 -14.87 0.97
N ASP A 40 -16.15 -14.13 0.84
CA ASP A 40 -16.94 -14.10 -0.39
C ASP A 40 -16.27 -13.22 -1.43
N LEU A 41 -15.80 -13.84 -2.51
CA LEU A 41 -15.12 -13.16 -3.61
C LEU A 41 -16.00 -12.12 -4.31
N MET A 42 -17.31 -12.27 -4.28
CA MET A 42 -18.25 -11.28 -4.85
C MET A 42 -18.32 -10.00 -4.02
N GLU A 43 -18.12 -10.10 -2.71
CA GLU A 43 -18.06 -8.96 -1.80
C GLU A 43 -16.64 -8.37 -1.71
N ARG A 44 -15.62 -9.21 -1.87
CA ARG A 44 -14.24 -8.81 -1.68
C ARG A 44 -13.69 -7.95 -2.81
N HIS A 45 -14.25 -8.01 -4.00
CA HIS A 45 -13.74 -7.45 -5.25
C HIS A 45 -12.31 -7.91 -5.60
N PRO A 46 -11.97 -8.11 -6.86
CA PRO A 46 -10.64 -8.60 -7.26
C PRO A 46 -9.56 -7.50 -7.21
N PHE A 47 -9.93 -6.26 -7.01
CA PHE A 47 -9.05 -5.10 -6.93
C PHE A 47 -9.48 -4.15 -5.82
N ASP A 48 -8.54 -3.34 -5.39
CA ASP A 48 -8.67 -2.25 -4.45
C ASP A 48 -8.33 -0.93 -5.13
N ILE A 49 -9.13 0.10 -4.90
CA ILE A 49 -8.92 1.42 -5.48
C ILE A 49 -8.93 2.46 -4.37
N GLU A 50 -7.88 3.25 -4.33
CA GLU A 50 -7.72 4.33 -3.37
C GLU A 50 -7.25 5.61 -4.06
N ILE A 51 -7.66 6.77 -3.57
CA ILE A 51 -6.99 8.03 -3.84
C ILE A 51 -6.15 8.37 -2.62
N CYS A 52 -4.85 8.19 -2.73
CA CYS A 52 -3.90 8.42 -1.65
C CYS A 52 -3.34 9.84 -1.72
N ARG A 53 -3.39 10.59 -0.62
CA ARG A 53 -2.73 11.88 -0.47
C ARG A 53 -1.60 11.78 0.54
N ILE A 54 -0.41 12.11 0.11
CA ILE A 54 0.79 12.15 0.93
C ILE A 54 1.11 13.61 1.22
N PRO A 55 1.03 14.06 2.47
CA PRO A 55 1.35 15.46 2.82
C PRO A 55 2.79 15.83 2.47
N ALA A 56 3.02 17.11 2.21
CA ALA A 56 4.33 17.66 1.85
C ALA A 56 5.46 17.16 2.75
N GLY A 57 6.50 16.61 2.13
CA GLY A 57 7.68 16.04 2.79
C GLY A 57 7.43 14.76 3.59
N LYS A 58 6.25 14.13 3.46
CA LYS A 58 5.92 12.90 4.19
C LYS A 58 6.00 11.66 3.31
N THR A 59 6.03 10.54 3.99
CA THR A 59 6.03 9.19 3.45
C THR A 59 4.88 8.45 4.14
N PRO A 60 3.95 7.81 3.42
CA PRO A 60 2.76 7.20 4.04
C PRO A 60 3.06 5.87 4.73
N TYR A 61 4.00 5.10 4.20
CA TYR A 61 4.29 3.73 4.64
C TYR A 61 5.79 3.45 4.69
N PRO A 62 6.24 2.46 5.49
CA PRO A 62 7.61 1.95 5.43
C PRO A 62 7.96 1.40 4.04
N TYR A 63 9.25 1.33 3.72
CA TYR A 63 9.76 0.60 2.55
C TYR A 63 9.35 -0.88 2.68
N HIS A 64 8.63 -1.41 1.70
CA HIS A 64 8.03 -2.74 1.76
C HIS A 64 7.81 -3.35 0.38
N SER A 65 7.63 -4.65 0.37
CA SER A 65 7.21 -5.42 -0.80
C SER A 65 6.09 -6.38 -0.43
N HIS A 66 5.31 -6.78 -1.41
CA HIS A 66 4.23 -7.73 -1.34
C HIS A 66 4.65 -9.09 -1.90
N SER A 67 4.14 -10.19 -1.35
CA SER A 67 4.46 -11.54 -1.85
C SER A 67 3.71 -11.90 -3.13
N ALA A 68 2.49 -11.38 -3.29
CA ALA A 68 1.60 -11.72 -4.41
C ALA A 68 0.89 -10.51 -5.00
N GLN A 69 0.73 -9.42 -4.27
CA GLN A 69 -0.03 -8.25 -4.69
C GLN A 69 0.74 -7.45 -5.74
N TRP A 70 -0.01 -6.97 -6.75
CA TRP A 70 0.41 -5.94 -7.69
C TRP A 70 -0.17 -4.61 -7.28
N GLU A 71 0.60 -3.53 -7.38
CA GLU A 71 0.16 -2.18 -7.07
C GLU A 71 0.49 -1.24 -8.23
N PHE A 72 -0.55 -0.68 -8.83
CA PHE A 72 -0.46 0.34 -9.86
C PHE A 72 -0.68 1.72 -9.25
N TYR A 73 0.11 2.68 -9.67
CA TYR A 73 0.06 4.08 -9.25
C TYR A 73 -0.03 4.99 -10.45
N HIS A 74 -0.85 6.04 -10.33
CA HIS A 74 -0.88 7.15 -11.28
C HIS A 74 -0.86 8.46 -10.52
N VAL A 75 0.06 9.36 -10.89
CA VAL A 75 0.22 10.66 -10.25
C VAL A 75 -0.86 11.61 -10.76
N ILE A 76 -1.78 12.02 -9.88
CA ILE A 76 -2.84 12.99 -10.18
C ILE A 76 -2.29 14.40 -10.07
N SER A 77 -1.59 14.72 -8.96
CA SER A 77 -1.03 16.05 -8.70
C SER A 77 0.11 15.98 -7.70
N GLY A 78 0.91 17.03 -7.67
CA GLY A 78 2.10 17.10 -6.84
C GLY A 78 3.28 16.35 -7.46
N THR A 79 4.42 16.40 -6.80
CA THR A 79 5.66 15.70 -7.20
C THR A 79 6.22 14.93 -6.03
N GLY A 80 7.08 13.98 -6.29
CA GLY A 80 7.71 13.18 -5.25
C GLY A 80 8.86 12.32 -5.77
N VAL A 81 9.26 11.38 -4.94
CA VAL A 81 10.24 10.36 -5.31
C VAL A 81 9.75 8.98 -4.89
N VAL A 82 10.03 8.01 -5.72
CA VAL A 82 9.84 6.58 -5.43
C VAL A 82 11.19 5.96 -5.18
N ARG A 83 11.37 5.39 -4.00
CA ARG A 83 12.49 4.51 -3.67
C ARG A 83 12.13 3.09 -4.09
N HIS A 84 13.00 2.44 -4.82
CA HIS A 84 12.88 1.04 -5.27
C HIS A 84 14.23 0.31 -5.15
N LYS A 85 14.30 -0.95 -5.54
CA LYS A 85 15.50 -1.79 -5.37
C LYS A 85 16.76 -1.22 -6.05
N ASP A 86 16.58 -0.52 -7.18
CA ASP A 86 17.70 0.00 -7.99
C ASP A 86 18.01 1.48 -7.71
N GLY A 87 17.36 2.10 -6.72
CA GLY A 87 17.61 3.49 -6.32
C GLY A 87 16.34 4.31 -6.10
N THR A 88 16.31 5.53 -6.62
CA THR A 88 15.19 6.45 -6.52
C THR A 88 14.84 7.06 -7.87
N THR A 89 13.55 7.23 -8.14
CA THR A 89 13.02 7.86 -9.35
C THR A 89 12.10 9.01 -8.96
N ALA A 90 12.30 10.19 -9.55
CA ALA A 90 11.38 11.32 -9.42
C ALA A 90 10.07 11.02 -10.17
N ILE A 91 8.96 11.51 -9.61
CA ILE A 91 7.62 11.36 -10.19
C ILE A 91 6.90 12.69 -10.22
N GLU A 92 6.10 12.90 -11.29
CA GLU A 92 5.34 14.12 -11.55
C GLU A 92 3.94 13.80 -12.13
N PRO A 93 3.02 14.79 -12.22
CA PRO A 93 1.67 14.56 -12.73
C PRO A 93 1.65 13.95 -14.13
N GLY A 94 0.86 12.87 -14.27
CA GLY A 94 0.76 12.08 -15.49
C GLY A 94 1.64 10.83 -15.51
N ASP A 95 2.61 10.71 -14.63
CA ASP A 95 3.39 9.48 -14.50
C ASP A 95 2.51 8.33 -14.01
N ALA A 96 2.78 7.16 -14.57
CA ALA A 96 2.19 5.89 -14.13
C ALA A 96 3.28 4.84 -13.97
N PHE A 97 3.19 4.08 -12.89
CA PHE A 97 4.15 3.01 -12.58
C PHE A 97 3.48 1.86 -11.83
N ILE A 98 4.14 0.72 -11.80
CA ILE A 98 3.60 -0.49 -11.20
C ILE A 98 4.71 -1.23 -10.44
N PHE A 99 4.34 -1.83 -9.32
CA PHE A 99 5.17 -2.79 -8.59
C PHE A 99 4.50 -4.15 -8.57
N GLY A 100 5.26 -5.15 -8.94
CA GLY A 100 4.84 -6.54 -8.86
C GLY A 100 5.25 -7.21 -7.55
N PRO A 101 4.91 -8.49 -7.41
CA PRO A 101 5.34 -9.29 -6.26
C PRO A 101 6.84 -9.23 -6.04
N SER A 102 7.25 -9.10 -4.78
CA SER A 102 8.64 -9.03 -4.33
C SER A 102 9.41 -7.76 -4.77
N GLU A 103 8.77 -6.76 -5.35
CA GLU A 103 9.38 -5.48 -5.70
C GLU A 103 9.22 -4.46 -4.57
N PRO A 104 10.29 -4.18 -3.79
CA PRO A 104 10.18 -3.27 -2.67
C PRO A 104 10.12 -1.82 -3.13
N HIS A 105 9.23 -1.05 -2.50
CA HIS A 105 9.02 0.36 -2.85
C HIS A 105 8.60 1.22 -1.65
N GLN A 106 8.77 2.52 -1.82
CA GLN A 106 8.34 3.55 -0.88
C GLN A 106 8.21 4.87 -1.62
N ILE A 107 7.13 5.61 -1.39
CA ILE A 107 6.85 6.88 -2.03
C ILE A 107 6.98 8.00 -1.00
N THR A 108 7.62 9.11 -1.38
CA THR A 108 7.76 10.30 -0.54
C THR A 108 7.36 11.53 -1.34
N ALA A 109 6.49 12.37 -0.76
CA ALA A 109 6.09 13.62 -1.37
C ALA A 109 7.20 14.68 -1.33
N ASN A 110 7.22 15.56 -2.31
CA ASN A 110 8.10 16.73 -2.32
C ASN A 110 7.86 17.57 -1.03
N PRO A 111 8.90 18.17 -0.42
CA PRO A 111 8.76 18.97 0.78
C PRO A 111 7.81 20.17 0.69
N THR A 112 7.49 20.65 -0.49
CA THR A 112 6.76 21.91 -0.71
C THR A 112 5.29 21.71 -1.09
N GLN A 113 4.85 20.48 -1.39
CA GLN A 113 3.49 20.22 -1.85
C GLN A 113 3.05 18.79 -1.54
N ASP A 114 1.75 18.61 -1.36
CA ASP A 114 1.14 17.30 -1.25
C ASP A 114 1.25 16.55 -2.58
N LEU A 115 1.44 15.23 -2.50
CA LEU A 115 1.40 14.31 -3.63
C LEU A 115 0.09 13.54 -3.59
N VAL A 116 -0.66 13.54 -4.68
CA VAL A 116 -1.92 12.81 -4.80
C VAL A 116 -1.77 11.72 -5.87
N LEU A 117 -2.07 10.51 -5.47
CA LEU A 117 -1.96 9.31 -6.29
C LEU A 117 -3.32 8.62 -6.44
N TYR A 118 -3.60 8.12 -7.62
CA TYR A 118 -4.62 7.10 -7.83
C TYR A 118 -3.93 5.76 -7.75
N VAL A 119 -4.39 4.91 -6.84
CA VAL A 119 -3.78 3.61 -6.54
C VAL A 119 -4.76 2.52 -6.87
N VAL A 120 -4.32 1.51 -7.61
CA VAL A 120 -5.07 0.29 -7.87
C VAL A 120 -4.19 -0.89 -7.48
N ALA A 121 -4.66 -1.67 -6.54
CA ALA A 121 -4.01 -2.91 -6.14
C ALA A 121 -4.92 -4.10 -6.46
N ASP A 122 -4.36 -5.23 -6.84
CA ASP A 122 -5.13 -6.46 -6.83
C ASP A 122 -5.29 -6.96 -5.38
N ASN A 123 -6.12 -7.97 -5.19
CA ASN A 123 -6.53 -8.37 -3.85
C ASN A 123 -6.32 -9.88 -3.64
N PRO A 124 -5.06 -10.35 -3.72
CA PRO A 124 -4.75 -11.78 -3.59
C PRO A 124 -5.14 -12.31 -2.22
N PHE A 125 -5.48 -13.59 -2.19
CA PHE A 125 -5.78 -14.30 -0.95
C PHE A 125 -4.47 -14.78 -0.31
N GLY A 126 -4.32 -14.65 1.02
CA GLY A 126 -3.14 -15.15 1.72
C GLY A 126 -1.88 -14.28 1.56
N GLU A 127 -2.05 -12.98 1.37
CA GLU A 127 -0.96 -12.00 1.19
C GLU A 127 -0.02 -11.96 2.38
N SER A 128 1.28 -11.88 2.09
CA SER A 128 2.32 -11.50 3.03
C SER A 128 3.12 -10.31 2.51
N PHE A 129 3.76 -9.58 3.38
CA PHE A 129 4.57 -8.42 3.03
C PHE A 129 5.86 -8.38 3.84
N HIS A 130 6.92 -7.90 3.20
CA HIS A 130 8.24 -7.77 3.78
C HIS A 130 8.65 -6.31 3.93
N TYR A 131 9.32 -5.99 5.02
CA TYR A 131 9.89 -4.67 5.33
C TYR A 131 11.41 -4.75 5.38
N PRO A 132 12.12 -4.52 4.26
CA PRO A 132 13.57 -4.74 4.20
C PRO A 132 14.36 -3.92 5.22
N ASP A 133 13.99 -2.66 5.49
CA ASP A 133 14.71 -1.80 6.41
C ASP A 133 14.65 -2.27 7.89
N SER A 134 13.62 -2.99 8.27
CA SER A 134 13.40 -3.45 9.64
C SER A 134 13.41 -4.97 9.80
N GLN A 135 13.64 -5.70 8.70
CA GLN A 135 13.67 -7.17 8.67
C GLN A 135 12.43 -7.80 9.31
N LYS A 136 11.26 -7.21 9.02
CA LYS A 136 9.97 -7.71 9.48
C LYS A 136 9.19 -8.31 8.34
N TRP A 137 8.35 -9.26 8.70
CA TRP A 137 7.34 -9.83 7.83
C TRP A 137 5.95 -9.53 8.39
N GLY A 138 4.99 -9.38 7.52
CA GLY A 138 3.59 -9.33 7.87
C GLY A 138 2.83 -10.40 7.12
N VAL A 139 1.86 -11.03 7.77
CA VAL A 139 0.93 -11.99 7.19
C VAL A 139 -0.49 -11.51 7.44
N ARG A 140 -1.40 -11.72 6.48
CA ARG A 140 -2.79 -11.30 6.60
C ARG A 140 -3.72 -12.40 7.08
N SER A 141 -3.41 -13.67 6.84
CA SER A 141 -4.31 -14.79 7.13
C SER A 141 -3.70 -15.71 8.18
N PRO A 142 -4.52 -16.24 9.10
CA PRO A 142 -5.94 -15.91 9.36
C PRO A 142 -6.11 -14.53 10.01
N GLU A 143 -5.08 -14.01 10.65
CA GLU A 143 -5.03 -12.70 11.29
C GLU A 143 -3.82 -11.91 10.80
N ARG A 144 -3.94 -10.59 10.77
CA ARG A 144 -2.79 -9.74 10.47
C ARG A 144 -1.79 -9.80 11.61
N ARG A 145 -0.61 -10.34 11.33
CA ARG A 145 0.52 -10.40 12.27
C ARG A 145 1.77 -9.79 11.67
N LEU A 146 2.54 -9.14 12.50
CA LEU A 146 3.90 -8.68 12.17
C LEU A 146 4.89 -9.53 12.94
N LEU A 147 5.84 -10.12 12.24
CA LEU A 147 6.79 -11.09 12.77
C LEU A 147 8.21 -10.63 12.48
N ARG A 148 9.13 -10.98 13.38
CA ARG A 148 10.55 -11.18 13.03
C ARG A 148 10.77 -12.67 13.06
N SER A 149 11.18 -13.21 11.92
CA SER A 149 11.41 -14.66 11.80
C SER A 149 12.89 -14.91 11.64
N ASP A 150 13.40 -15.84 12.42
CA ASP A 150 14.64 -16.55 12.11
C ASP A 150 14.32 -17.65 11.09
N ALA A 151 15.27 -17.97 10.22
CA ALA A 151 15.11 -19.12 9.34
C ALA A 151 15.22 -20.39 10.21
N LEU A 152 14.16 -21.18 10.21
CA LEU A 152 14.10 -22.46 10.92
C LEU A 152 14.30 -23.61 9.93
N ASP A 153 14.80 -24.73 10.42
CA ASP A 153 14.72 -25.98 9.68
C ASP A 153 13.27 -26.43 9.56
N TYR A 154 12.94 -27.15 8.47
CA TYR A 154 11.56 -27.59 8.22
C TYR A 154 10.99 -28.45 9.35
N TYR A 155 11.84 -29.20 10.00
CA TYR A 155 11.47 -30.12 11.08
C TYR A 155 11.68 -29.56 12.49
N ASP A 156 12.11 -28.28 12.61
CA ASP A 156 12.38 -27.68 13.92
C ASP A 156 11.11 -27.65 14.79
N GLY A 157 11.17 -28.42 15.90
CA GLY A 157 10.06 -28.56 16.83
C GLY A 157 9.01 -29.61 16.46
N GLU A 158 9.17 -30.35 15.35
CA GLU A 158 8.21 -31.38 14.91
C GLU A 158 8.66 -32.81 15.26
N GLU A 159 9.94 -33.07 15.54
CA GLU A 159 10.49 -34.37 15.92
C GLU A 159 11.32 -34.36 17.23
#